data_7fda116e3b6e9132dbb1eca9c9626045
#
_entry.id   7fda116e3b6e9132dbb1eca9c9626045
#
_cell.length_a   1.000
_cell.length_b   1.000
_cell.length_c   1.000
_cell.angle_alpha   90.00
_cell.angle_beta   90.00
_cell.angle_gamma   90.00
#
_symmetry.space_group_name_H-M   'P 1'
#
loop_
_entity.id
_entity.type
_entity.pdbx_description
1 polymer ?
#
loop_
_entity_poly.entity_id
_entity_poly.type
_entity_poly.pdbx_seq_one_letter_code
_entity_poly.pdbx_strand_id
1 'polypeptide(L)'
;GSSNTAVGHLSLRANTTAAGNTAVGTESLIANTTGATNTAIGFKALCTNTTAANNTAVGYSALRFNTTGADNTAAGVEAGKAITTGCQNVFIGREAGVAGTTADCNVVIGKSAMQELTTGDKNVAIGHSALFENTTGASNTAVGANALDANTTAANNSAFGLNALTSNTTGASNTGLGKSSLSTNSTGVCNVAVGNNSMLQNTTGTRNTAIGVFSLDANTTADDNTAGGYESLGANTTGASNTAFGKSSLKANTTAAGNTAFGFKALCDNTTGSLNVAVGFSAMRLNTTGANNIGIGKEALECNTTGYENNMFGNEAGDDITTGFQNTAVGSNALGGVTTGDCNSGFGRAAGDLTTTGDNNVSVGRNSQPTSNSVSHEITLGNSSNNNLRCADTSISALSDLRDKTNVEDIPHGLDYILALRPVKFDWQARDGSRVGKKDYGFIAQELDKVEETFGNKEYTRLVHKE
;
A
#
# COMPACT_ATOMS: atom_id res chain seq x y z
N GLY A 1 -23.01 15.82 -61.18
CA GLY A 1 -22.97 14.62 -60.37
C GLY A 1 -24.27 13.84 -60.45
N SER A 2 -24.19 12.55 -60.35
CA SER A 2 -25.34 11.62 -60.41
C SER A 2 -25.79 11.16 -59.01
N SER A 3 -27.03 10.63 -58.93
CA SER A 3 -27.53 10.00 -57.69
C SER A 3 -27.56 10.94 -56.47
N ASN A 4 -27.82 12.22 -56.65
CA ASN A 4 -27.96 13.17 -55.54
C ASN A 4 -29.44 13.41 -55.23
N THR A 5 -29.75 13.58 -53.94
CA THR A 5 -31.09 13.98 -53.45
C THR A 5 -30.96 15.36 -52.79
N ALA A 6 -31.72 16.36 -53.24
CA ALA A 6 -31.78 17.67 -52.64
C ALA A 6 -33.20 18.16 -52.40
N VAL A 7 -33.55 18.45 -51.12
CA VAL A 7 -34.87 18.90 -50.70
C VAL A 7 -34.71 20.09 -49.75
N GLY A 8 -35.14 21.27 -50.16
CA GLY A 8 -35.09 22.48 -49.37
C GLY A 8 -34.47 23.67 -50.09
N HIS A 9 -34.68 24.89 -49.54
CA HIS A 9 -34.13 26.12 -50.11
C HIS A 9 -32.61 26.10 -50.10
N LEU A 10 -31.98 26.31 -51.30
CA LEU A 10 -30.54 26.31 -51.51
C LEU A 10 -29.80 25.01 -51.15
N SER A 11 -30.49 23.89 -50.97
CA SER A 11 -29.84 22.61 -50.69
C SER A 11 -28.99 22.20 -51.92
N LEU A 12 -27.73 21.71 -51.67
CA LEU A 12 -26.78 21.21 -52.66
C LEU A 12 -26.53 22.20 -53.86
N ARG A 13 -26.66 23.51 -53.64
CA ARG A 13 -26.67 24.52 -54.69
C ARG A 13 -25.37 24.58 -55.53
N ALA A 14 -24.21 24.49 -54.87
CA ALA A 14 -22.90 24.62 -55.52
C ALA A 14 -22.36 23.30 -56.11
N ASN A 15 -23.13 22.20 -56.07
CA ASN A 15 -22.65 20.89 -56.51
C ASN A 15 -22.35 20.88 -58.01
N THR A 16 -21.15 20.53 -58.37
CA THR A 16 -20.71 20.48 -59.77
C THR A 16 -20.59 19.02 -60.25
N THR A 17 -19.70 18.23 -59.71
CA THR A 17 -19.35 16.89 -60.19
C THR A 17 -19.66 15.79 -59.13
N ALA A 18 -19.89 16.15 -57.88
CA ALA A 18 -20.06 15.21 -56.79
C ALA A 18 -21.32 14.35 -56.97
N ALA A 19 -21.21 13.06 -56.61
CA ALA A 19 -22.28 12.06 -56.70
C ALA A 19 -22.63 11.45 -55.37
N GLY A 20 -23.84 10.88 -55.23
CA GLY A 20 -24.26 10.13 -54.07
C GLY A 20 -24.57 10.96 -52.84
N ASN A 21 -24.79 12.26 -52.93
CA ASN A 21 -25.10 13.13 -51.79
C ASN A 21 -26.61 13.19 -51.51
N THR A 22 -26.95 13.23 -50.22
CA THR A 22 -28.33 13.46 -49.72
C THR A 22 -28.33 14.75 -48.91
N ALA A 23 -29.09 15.75 -49.36
CA ALA A 23 -29.20 17.06 -48.70
C ALA A 23 -30.70 17.40 -48.48
N VAL A 24 -31.13 17.40 -47.22
CA VAL A 24 -32.52 17.70 -46.82
C VAL A 24 -32.52 18.83 -45.78
N GLY A 25 -33.04 19.97 -46.15
CA GLY A 25 -33.10 21.15 -45.25
C GLY A 25 -32.57 22.43 -45.95
N THR A 26 -32.97 23.60 -45.43
CA THR A 26 -32.48 24.89 -45.91
C THR A 26 -30.96 25.00 -45.75
N GLU A 27 -30.25 25.33 -46.83
CA GLU A 27 -28.77 25.53 -46.90
C GLU A 27 -27.94 24.27 -46.52
N SER A 28 -28.54 23.07 -46.54
CA SER A 28 -27.78 21.83 -46.38
C SER A 28 -26.86 21.60 -47.58
N LEU A 29 -25.57 21.25 -47.33
CA LEU A 29 -24.52 21.07 -48.37
C LEU A 29 -24.48 22.21 -49.43
N ILE A 30 -24.82 23.43 -49.05
CA ILE A 30 -24.92 24.56 -50.00
C ILE A 30 -23.62 24.84 -50.74
N ALA A 31 -22.44 24.69 -50.08
CA ALA A 31 -21.14 25.00 -50.67
C ALA A 31 -20.44 23.78 -51.30
N ASN A 32 -21.04 22.59 -51.23
CA ASN A 32 -20.41 21.35 -51.73
C ASN A 32 -20.17 21.41 -53.23
N THR A 33 -18.93 21.22 -53.66
CA THR A 33 -18.56 21.22 -55.08
C THR A 33 -18.22 19.84 -55.63
N THR A 34 -17.27 19.13 -55.01
CA THR A 34 -16.77 17.81 -55.45
C THR A 34 -16.86 16.73 -54.41
N GLY A 35 -17.26 17.04 -53.16
CA GLY A 35 -17.41 16.07 -52.07
C GLY A 35 -18.54 15.08 -52.33
N ALA A 36 -18.25 13.78 -52.40
CA ALA A 36 -19.21 12.73 -52.71
C ALA A 36 -19.70 12.00 -51.43
N THR A 37 -20.84 11.28 -51.59
CA THR A 37 -21.36 10.37 -50.54
C THR A 37 -21.63 11.01 -49.19
N ASN A 38 -21.96 12.30 -49.13
CA ASN A 38 -22.34 12.98 -47.91
C ASN A 38 -23.85 12.93 -47.68
N THR A 39 -24.26 12.76 -46.41
CA THR A 39 -25.63 12.87 -45.96
C THR A 39 -25.79 14.05 -45.02
N ALA A 40 -26.60 15.04 -45.40
CA ALA A 40 -26.84 16.27 -44.61
C ALA A 40 -28.37 16.46 -44.44
N ILE A 41 -28.87 16.27 -43.27
CA ILE A 41 -30.30 16.38 -42.91
C ILE A 41 -30.47 17.43 -41.78
N GLY A 42 -30.98 18.62 -42.12
CA GLY A 42 -31.21 19.68 -41.16
C GLY A 42 -30.81 21.04 -41.72
N PHE A 43 -31.28 22.13 -41.03
CA PHE A 43 -30.91 23.51 -41.35
C PHE A 43 -29.39 23.69 -41.23
N LYS A 44 -28.71 24.09 -42.30
CA LYS A 44 -27.27 24.33 -42.39
C LYS A 44 -26.38 23.13 -42.02
N ALA A 45 -26.89 21.89 -42.13
CA ALA A 45 -26.04 20.70 -41.97
C ALA A 45 -25.00 20.66 -43.11
N LEU A 46 -23.70 20.45 -42.79
CA LEU A 46 -22.56 20.47 -43.72
C LEU A 46 -22.54 21.72 -44.65
N CYS A 47 -22.95 22.88 -44.14
CA CYS A 47 -23.16 24.08 -44.95
C CYS A 47 -21.91 24.52 -45.69
N THR A 48 -20.73 24.45 -45.09
CA THR A 48 -19.46 24.93 -45.73
C THR A 48 -18.65 23.79 -46.34
N ASN A 49 -19.16 22.57 -46.37
CA ASN A 49 -18.45 21.46 -47.00
C ASN A 49 -18.15 21.74 -48.46
N THR A 50 -16.89 21.67 -48.88
CA THR A 50 -16.50 21.92 -50.25
C THR A 50 -16.13 20.64 -51.00
N THR A 51 -15.14 19.94 -50.53
CA THR A 51 -14.53 18.78 -51.17
C THR A 51 -14.56 17.51 -50.35
N ALA A 52 -14.95 17.61 -49.07
CA ALA A 52 -14.96 16.46 -48.16
C ALA A 52 -16.05 15.42 -48.51
N ALA A 53 -15.71 14.13 -48.36
CA ALA A 53 -16.57 13.02 -48.69
C ALA A 53 -16.92 12.18 -47.45
N ASN A 54 -17.93 11.33 -47.61
CA ASN A 54 -18.32 10.32 -46.61
C ASN A 54 -18.79 10.89 -45.26
N ASN A 55 -19.24 12.13 -45.19
CA ASN A 55 -19.74 12.70 -43.94
C ASN A 55 -21.24 12.46 -43.79
N THR A 56 -21.65 12.20 -42.55
CA THR A 56 -23.08 12.11 -42.16
C THR A 56 -23.36 13.18 -41.12
N ALA A 57 -24.25 14.13 -41.42
CA ALA A 57 -24.67 15.22 -40.54
C ALA A 57 -26.19 15.25 -40.41
N VAL A 58 -26.73 14.97 -39.25
CA VAL A 58 -28.18 14.97 -38.97
C VAL A 58 -28.46 15.91 -37.78
N GLY A 59 -29.07 17.04 -38.05
CA GLY A 59 -29.40 18.02 -37.03
C GLY A 59 -29.18 19.48 -37.46
N TYR A 60 -29.74 20.41 -36.67
CA TYR A 60 -29.49 21.85 -36.88
C TYR A 60 -28.00 22.15 -36.75
N SER A 61 -27.37 22.71 -37.79
CA SER A 61 -25.95 23.08 -37.83
C SER A 61 -24.97 21.94 -37.50
N ALA A 62 -25.32 20.67 -37.69
CA ALA A 62 -24.39 19.54 -37.54
C ALA A 62 -23.27 19.67 -38.61
N LEU A 63 -21.98 19.55 -38.21
CA LEU A 63 -20.78 19.71 -39.05
C LEU A 63 -20.82 20.98 -39.90
N ARG A 64 -21.42 22.06 -39.40
CA ARG A 64 -21.70 23.27 -40.17
C ARG A 64 -20.47 23.83 -40.88
N PHE A 65 -19.34 23.93 -40.19
CA PHE A 65 -18.12 24.55 -40.69
C PHE A 65 -17.11 23.58 -41.30
N ASN A 66 -17.47 22.31 -41.46
CA ASN A 66 -16.63 21.32 -42.14
C ASN A 66 -16.30 21.79 -43.56
N THR A 67 -15.04 21.82 -43.94
CA THR A 67 -14.60 22.18 -45.30
C THR A 67 -14.00 21.00 -46.05
N THR A 68 -12.99 20.35 -45.48
CA THR A 68 -12.23 19.25 -46.12
C THR A 68 -12.15 17.98 -45.24
N GLY A 69 -12.67 18.00 -43.99
CA GLY A 69 -12.68 16.83 -43.10
C GLY A 69 -13.62 15.73 -43.62
N ALA A 70 -13.08 14.53 -43.82
CA ALA A 70 -13.83 13.39 -44.34
C ALA A 70 -14.19 12.36 -43.23
N ASP A 71 -15.11 11.48 -43.55
CA ASP A 71 -15.45 10.31 -42.70
C ASP A 71 -15.99 10.71 -41.31
N ASN A 72 -16.61 11.87 -41.15
CA ASN A 72 -17.21 12.30 -39.89
C ASN A 72 -18.69 11.93 -39.82
N THR A 73 -19.15 11.51 -38.65
CA THR A 73 -20.56 11.28 -38.35
C THR A 73 -21.01 12.20 -37.21
N ALA A 74 -22.04 13.05 -37.47
CA ALA A 74 -22.60 13.94 -36.48
C ALA A 74 -24.13 13.83 -36.44
N ALA A 75 -24.69 13.56 -35.25
CA ALA A 75 -26.13 13.49 -35.05
C ALA A 75 -26.53 14.30 -33.80
N GLY A 76 -27.17 15.42 -33.97
CA GLY A 76 -27.59 16.33 -32.91
C GLY A 76 -27.52 17.79 -33.31
N VAL A 77 -28.17 18.64 -32.50
CA VAL A 77 -28.08 20.11 -32.66
C VAL A 77 -26.64 20.54 -32.39
N GLU A 78 -26.00 21.18 -33.38
CA GLU A 78 -24.62 21.70 -33.31
C GLU A 78 -23.54 20.63 -33.05
N ALA A 79 -23.82 19.35 -33.30
CA ALA A 79 -22.83 18.28 -33.17
C ALA A 79 -21.67 18.50 -34.16
N GLY A 80 -20.43 18.54 -33.65
CA GLY A 80 -19.21 18.77 -34.46
C GLY A 80 -19.22 20.11 -35.26
N LYS A 81 -19.97 21.10 -34.79
CA LYS A 81 -20.26 22.30 -35.53
C LYS A 81 -19.02 23.03 -36.10
N ALA A 82 -17.97 23.17 -35.29
CA ALA A 82 -16.77 23.94 -35.67
C ALA A 82 -15.67 23.09 -36.35
N ILE A 83 -15.86 21.80 -36.56
CA ILE A 83 -14.93 20.97 -37.34
C ILE A 83 -14.72 21.62 -38.70
N THR A 84 -13.46 21.78 -39.09
CA THR A 84 -13.05 22.33 -40.37
C THR A 84 -12.35 21.30 -41.26
N THR A 85 -11.25 20.73 -40.76
CA THR A 85 -10.43 19.75 -41.49
C THR A 85 -10.32 18.40 -40.76
N GLY A 86 -10.76 18.33 -39.51
CA GLY A 86 -10.72 17.09 -38.72
C GLY A 86 -11.50 15.96 -39.36
N CYS A 87 -11.01 14.72 -39.27
CA CYS A 87 -11.58 13.56 -39.93
C CYS A 87 -11.80 12.38 -38.97
N GLN A 88 -12.66 11.41 -39.42
CA GLN A 88 -12.91 10.16 -38.69
C GLN A 88 -13.48 10.36 -37.29
N ASN A 89 -14.28 11.39 -37.06
CA ASN A 89 -14.93 11.65 -35.79
C ASN A 89 -16.38 11.18 -35.76
N VAL A 90 -16.85 10.80 -34.58
CA VAL A 90 -18.25 10.50 -34.27
C VAL A 90 -18.75 11.47 -33.19
N PHE A 91 -19.71 12.34 -33.52
CA PHE A 91 -20.34 13.29 -32.60
C PHE A 91 -21.84 13.02 -32.49
N ILE A 92 -22.30 12.45 -31.37
CA ILE A 92 -23.72 12.15 -31.16
C ILE A 92 -24.22 12.82 -29.90
N GLY A 93 -25.13 13.74 -30.07
CA GLY A 93 -25.72 14.54 -28.98
C GLY A 93 -25.70 16.03 -29.25
N ARG A 94 -26.54 16.77 -28.52
CA ARG A 94 -26.54 18.23 -28.60
C ARG A 94 -25.17 18.79 -28.15
N GLU A 95 -24.55 19.61 -28.98
CA GLU A 95 -23.28 20.28 -28.71
C GLU A 95 -22.10 19.30 -28.45
N ALA A 96 -22.22 18.04 -28.89
CA ALA A 96 -21.10 17.10 -28.82
C ALA A 96 -19.95 17.53 -29.72
N GLY A 97 -18.74 17.77 -29.15
CA GLY A 97 -17.53 18.21 -29.87
C GLY A 97 -17.73 19.54 -30.61
N VAL A 98 -18.51 20.47 -30.07
CA VAL A 98 -19.00 21.66 -30.80
C VAL A 98 -17.87 22.61 -31.20
N ALA A 99 -16.79 22.74 -30.43
CA ALA A 99 -15.66 23.65 -30.68
C ALA A 99 -14.49 23.00 -31.48
N GLY A 100 -14.54 21.70 -31.76
CA GLY A 100 -13.50 20.98 -32.49
C GLY A 100 -13.19 21.60 -33.84
N THR A 101 -11.92 21.77 -34.13
CA THR A 101 -11.49 22.37 -35.46
C THR A 101 -10.75 21.36 -36.32
N THR A 102 -9.63 20.84 -35.87
CA THR A 102 -8.77 19.92 -36.60
C THR A 102 -8.63 18.54 -35.97
N ALA A 103 -9.37 18.28 -34.90
CA ALA A 103 -9.32 17.04 -34.13
C ALA A 103 -9.74 15.82 -34.93
N ASP A 104 -8.99 14.71 -34.80
CA ASP A 104 -9.15 13.49 -35.55
C ASP A 104 -9.50 12.28 -34.65
N CYS A 105 -10.24 11.32 -35.20
CA CYS A 105 -10.43 9.99 -34.59
C CYS A 105 -11.08 10.03 -33.21
N ASN A 106 -11.98 10.96 -32.92
CA ASN A 106 -12.68 11.03 -31.64
C ASN A 106 -14.06 10.37 -31.70
N VAL A 107 -14.46 9.70 -30.60
CA VAL A 107 -15.81 9.20 -30.37
C VAL A 107 -16.44 9.99 -29.23
N VAL A 108 -17.43 10.82 -29.55
CA VAL A 108 -18.04 11.77 -28.60
C VAL A 108 -19.57 11.54 -28.59
N ILE A 109 -20.09 10.99 -27.51
CA ILE A 109 -21.50 10.63 -27.37
C ILE A 109 -22.07 11.20 -26.07
N GLY A 110 -22.95 12.15 -26.17
CA GLY A 110 -23.62 12.78 -25.02
C GLY A 110 -23.82 14.28 -25.21
N LYS A 111 -24.76 14.85 -24.47
CA LYS A 111 -24.95 16.29 -24.46
C LYS A 111 -23.70 16.97 -23.90
N SER A 112 -23.15 17.94 -24.63
CA SER A 112 -21.96 18.73 -24.26
C SER A 112 -20.72 17.88 -23.96
N ALA A 113 -20.63 16.63 -24.41
CA ALA A 113 -19.42 15.84 -24.33
C ALA A 113 -18.32 16.51 -25.19
N MET A 114 -17.08 16.65 -24.67
CA MET A 114 -15.94 17.31 -25.32
C MET A 114 -16.32 18.68 -25.97
N GLN A 115 -17.08 19.48 -25.24
CA GLN A 115 -17.60 20.74 -25.80
C GLN A 115 -16.50 21.69 -26.22
N GLU A 116 -15.42 21.82 -25.43
CA GLU A 116 -14.30 22.74 -25.67
C GLU A 116 -13.15 22.11 -26.49
N LEU A 117 -13.37 20.98 -27.14
CA LEU A 117 -12.38 20.32 -27.98
C LEU A 117 -11.84 21.28 -29.06
N THR A 118 -10.53 21.36 -29.23
CA THR A 118 -9.90 22.08 -30.35
C THR A 118 -9.11 21.13 -31.27
N THR A 119 -8.05 20.51 -30.78
CA THR A 119 -7.12 19.70 -31.57
C THR A 119 -6.81 18.34 -30.96
N GLY A 120 -7.46 17.95 -29.85
CA GLY A 120 -7.21 16.66 -29.18
C GLY A 120 -7.69 15.48 -30.01
N ASP A 121 -6.84 14.48 -30.23
CA ASP A 121 -7.11 13.32 -31.06
C ASP A 121 -7.35 12.05 -30.24
N LYS A 122 -8.03 11.07 -30.86
CA LYS A 122 -8.14 9.69 -30.35
C LYS A 122 -8.77 9.60 -28.95
N ASN A 123 -9.72 10.49 -28.66
CA ASN A 123 -10.45 10.47 -27.40
C ASN A 123 -11.77 9.72 -27.55
N VAL A 124 -12.19 9.07 -26.45
CA VAL A 124 -13.52 8.49 -26.30
C VAL A 124 -14.22 9.22 -25.16
N ALA A 125 -15.29 9.95 -25.45
CA ALA A 125 -16.09 10.68 -24.47
C ALA A 125 -17.57 10.22 -24.56
N ILE A 126 -18.05 9.45 -23.59
CA ILE A 126 -19.41 8.92 -23.58
C ILE A 126 -20.10 9.31 -22.26
N GLY A 127 -21.04 10.21 -22.33
CA GLY A 127 -21.79 10.70 -21.19
C GLY A 127 -22.03 12.21 -21.26
N HIS A 128 -22.95 12.71 -20.43
CA HIS A 128 -23.17 14.16 -20.26
C HIS A 128 -21.89 14.82 -19.75
N SER A 129 -21.38 15.86 -20.43
CA SER A 129 -20.17 16.59 -20.08
C SER A 129 -18.92 15.70 -19.86
N ALA A 130 -18.83 14.52 -20.47
CA ALA A 130 -17.59 13.75 -20.47
C ALA A 130 -16.50 14.49 -21.24
N LEU A 131 -15.29 14.69 -20.65
CA LEU A 131 -14.18 15.47 -21.23
C LEU A 131 -14.58 16.90 -21.64
N PHE A 132 -15.47 17.55 -20.90
CA PHE A 132 -16.08 18.81 -21.28
C PHE A 132 -15.03 19.90 -21.65
N GLU A 133 -14.06 20.17 -20.77
CA GLU A 133 -13.04 21.21 -20.95
C GLU A 133 -11.80 20.76 -21.77
N ASN A 134 -11.82 19.54 -22.33
CA ASN A 134 -10.66 19.03 -23.06
C ASN A 134 -10.40 19.82 -24.32
N THR A 135 -9.27 20.53 -24.38
CA THR A 135 -8.87 21.30 -25.56
C THR A 135 -7.91 20.54 -26.47
N THR A 136 -6.77 20.13 -25.96
CA THR A 136 -5.70 19.48 -26.72
C THR A 136 -5.30 18.09 -26.20
N GLY A 137 -5.87 17.65 -25.08
CA GLY A 137 -5.60 16.33 -24.51
C GLY A 137 -5.98 15.21 -25.48
N ALA A 138 -5.09 14.23 -25.64
CA ALA A 138 -5.25 13.14 -26.58
C ALA A 138 -5.26 11.75 -25.90
N SER A 139 -5.86 10.77 -26.57
CA SER A 139 -5.87 9.38 -26.12
C SER A 139 -6.50 9.18 -24.72
N ASN A 140 -7.50 9.98 -24.40
CA ASN A 140 -8.25 9.83 -23.16
C ASN A 140 -9.53 9.02 -23.44
N THR A 141 -9.92 8.21 -22.45
CA THR A 141 -11.20 7.48 -22.44
C THR A 141 -12.01 7.92 -21.23
N ALA A 142 -13.16 8.55 -21.45
CA ALA A 142 -14.10 9.00 -20.45
C ALA A 142 -15.48 8.42 -20.69
N VAL A 143 -15.95 7.56 -19.81
CA VAL A 143 -17.28 6.92 -19.90
C VAL A 143 -18.03 7.15 -18.58
N GLY A 144 -19.00 8.03 -18.63
CA GLY A 144 -19.80 8.44 -17.45
C GLY A 144 -20.09 9.94 -17.47
N ALA A 145 -21.15 10.37 -16.79
CA ALA A 145 -21.40 11.81 -16.66
C ALA A 145 -20.28 12.49 -15.87
N ASN A 146 -19.79 13.63 -16.37
CA ASN A 146 -18.68 14.41 -15.83
C ASN A 146 -17.37 13.62 -15.65
N ALA A 147 -17.18 12.52 -16.37
CA ALA A 147 -15.88 11.82 -16.36
C ALA A 147 -14.84 12.68 -17.07
N LEU A 148 -13.66 12.96 -16.42
CA LEU A 148 -12.62 13.84 -16.93
C LEU A 148 -13.11 15.23 -17.34
N ASP A 149 -14.13 15.76 -16.65
CA ASP A 149 -14.80 17.03 -17.02
C ASP A 149 -13.80 18.20 -17.16
N ALA A 150 -12.93 18.42 -16.18
CA ALA A 150 -11.96 19.52 -16.16
C ALA A 150 -10.66 19.23 -16.90
N ASN A 151 -10.53 18.10 -17.61
CA ASN A 151 -9.30 17.78 -18.33
C ASN A 151 -9.06 18.78 -19.45
N THR A 152 -7.92 19.46 -19.46
CA THR A 152 -7.61 20.44 -20.52
C THR A 152 -6.62 19.90 -21.54
N THR A 153 -5.44 19.53 -21.10
CA THR A 153 -4.31 19.14 -21.96
C THR A 153 -3.75 17.76 -21.67
N ALA A 154 -4.20 17.11 -20.57
CA ALA A 154 -3.66 15.82 -20.17
C ALA A 154 -4.04 14.71 -21.15
N ALA A 155 -3.16 13.74 -21.28
CA ALA A 155 -3.31 12.60 -22.17
C ALA A 155 -3.25 11.26 -21.46
N ASN A 156 -3.73 10.20 -22.15
CA ASN A 156 -3.63 8.82 -21.69
C ASN A 156 -4.37 8.50 -20.39
N ASN A 157 -5.44 9.24 -20.10
CA ASN A 157 -6.27 8.96 -18.92
C ASN A 157 -7.44 8.04 -19.29
N SER A 158 -7.80 7.15 -18.37
CA SER A 158 -8.96 6.25 -18.48
C SER A 158 -9.90 6.47 -17.29
N ALA A 159 -11.09 7.01 -17.54
CA ALA A 159 -12.11 7.31 -16.53
C ALA A 159 -13.43 6.59 -16.86
N PHE A 160 -13.86 5.70 -15.97
CA PHE A 160 -15.12 4.97 -16.11
C PHE A 160 -15.97 5.14 -14.83
N GLY A 161 -17.03 5.90 -14.93
CA GLY A 161 -17.97 6.14 -13.83
C GLY A 161 -18.40 7.60 -13.69
N LEU A 162 -19.48 7.81 -12.97
CA LEU A 162 -19.95 9.17 -12.62
C LEU A 162 -18.85 9.91 -11.84
N ASN A 163 -18.44 11.09 -12.31
CA ASN A 163 -17.41 11.95 -11.70
C ASN A 163 -16.03 11.26 -11.54
N ALA A 164 -15.70 10.23 -12.32
CA ALA A 164 -14.35 9.68 -12.32
C ALA A 164 -13.36 10.70 -12.89
N LEU A 165 -12.24 11.00 -12.16
CA LEU A 165 -11.23 11.98 -12.57
C LEU A 165 -11.82 13.38 -12.92
N THR A 166 -12.92 13.78 -12.30
CA THR A 166 -13.67 14.98 -12.73
C THR A 166 -12.83 16.26 -12.66
N SER A 167 -11.97 16.42 -11.65
CA SER A 167 -11.14 17.61 -11.46
C SER A 167 -9.73 17.52 -12.09
N ASN A 168 -9.44 16.46 -12.84
CA ASN A 168 -8.14 16.30 -13.46
C ASN A 168 -7.92 17.37 -14.52
N THR A 169 -6.88 18.18 -14.39
CA THR A 169 -6.56 19.24 -15.35
C THR A 169 -5.41 18.84 -16.27
N THR A 170 -4.25 18.55 -15.71
CA THR A 170 -3.02 18.24 -16.45
C THR A 170 -2.36 16.93 -16.07
N GLY A 171 -2.93 16.16 -15.11
CA GLY A 171 -2.45 14.85 -14.72
C GLY A 171 -2.63 13.81 -15.81
N ALA A 172 -1.55 13.19 -16.26
CA ALA A 172 -1.58 12.19 -17.34
C ALA A 172 -1.45 10.75 -16.82
N SER A 173 -1.86 9.81 -17.66
CA SER A 173 -1.68 8.36 -17.41
C SER A 173 -2.37 7.86 -16.12
N ASN A 174 -3.51 8.43 -15.77
CA ASN A 174 -4.31 7.99 -14.64
C ASN A 174 -5.44 7.04 -15.09
N THR A 175 -5.76 6.07 -14.25
CA THR A 175 -6.90 5.18 -14.42
C THR A 175 -7.85 5.32 -13.25
N GLY A 176 -9.07 5.77 -13.50
CA GLY A 176 -10.16 5.84 -12.52
C GLY A 176 -11.34 4.97 -12.96
N LEU A 177 -11.60 3.89 -12.24
CA LEU A 177 -12.72 2.98 -12.49
C LEU A 177 -13.64 2.90 -11.27
N GLY A 178 -14.77 3.57 -11.33
CA GLY A 178 -15.76 3.65 -10.26
C GLY A 178 -16.32 5.06 -10.09
N LYS A 179 -17.46 5.18 -9.43
CA LYS A 179 -18.03 6.48 -9.09
C LYS A 179 -17.02 7.27 -8.24
N SER A 180 -16.72 8.50 -8.65
CA SER A 180 -15.85 9.44 -7.94
C SER A 180 -14.43 8.89 -7.65
N SER A 181 -13.95 7.91 -8.42
CA SER A 181 -12.56 7.48 -8.35
C SER A 181 -11.64 8.62 -8.83
N LEU A 182 -10.58 8.97 -8.03
CA LEU A 182 -9.66 10.08 -8.33
C LEU A 182 -10.38 11.42 -8.62
N SER A 183 -11.53 11.69 -8.01
CA SER A 183 -12.35 12.83 -8.44
C SER A 183 -11.71 14.19 -8.20
N THR A 184 -10.85 14.36 -7.20
CA THR A 184 -10.15 15.62 -6.91
C THR A 184 -8.73 15.69 -7.47
N ASN A 185 -8.28 14.65 -8.19
CA ASN A 185 -6.95 14.67 -8.81
C ASN A 185 -6.84 15.88 -9.74
N SER A 186 -5.84 16.71 -9.52
CA SER A 186 -5.61 17.88 -10.40
C SER A 186 -4.42 17.66 -11.33
N THR A 187 -3.26 17.36 -10.77
CA THR A 187 -2.00 17.24 -11.53
C THR A 187 -1.27 15.91 -11.27
N GLY A 188 -1.78 15.07 -10.37
CA GLY A 188 -1.19 13.75 -10.06
C GLY A 188 -1.14 12.86 -11.30
N VAL A 189 -0.07 12.10 -11.47
CA VAL A 189 0.17 11.26 -12.66
C VAL A 189 0.39 9.79 -12.29
N CYS A 190 0.11 8.90 -13.24
CA CYS A 190 0.37 7.47 -13.10
C CYS A 190 -0.35 6.81 -11.90
N ASN A 191 -1.55 7.26 -11.56
CA ASN A 191 -2.36 6.69 -10.50
C ASN A 191 -3.37 5.69 -11.05
N VAL A 192 -3.62 4.62 -10.30
CA VAL A 192 -4.66 3.63 -10.59
C VAL A 192 -5.65 3.57 -9.42
N ALA A 193 -6.91 3.93 -9.66
CA ALA A 193 -7.97 3.89 -8.69
C ALA A 193 -9.15 3.04 -9.19
N VAL A 194 -9.43 1.94 -8.54
CA VAL A 194 -10.52 1.02 -8.87
C VAL A 194 -11.45 0.85 -7.66
N GLY A 195 -12.65 1.35 -7.76
CA GLY A 195 -13.66 1.29 -6.70
C GLY A 195 -14.36 2.62 -6.49
N ASN A 196 -15.53 2.58 -5.84
CA ASN A 196 -16.25 3.78 -5.46
C ASN A 196 -15.41 4.58 -4.44
N ASN A 197 -15.20 5.88 -4.70
CA ASN A 197 -14.40 6.79 -3.89
C ASN A 197 -12.95 6.30 -3.61
N SER A 198 -12.39 5.47 -4.48
CA SER A 198 -10.98 5.12 -4.41
C SER A 198 -10.13 6.34 -4.76
N MET A 199 -9.16 6.68 -3.91
CA MET A 199 -8.32 7.89 -4.02
C MET A 199 -9.12 9.19 -4.23
N LEU A 200 -10.25 9.32 -3.53
CA LEU A 200 -11.18 10.44 -3.73
C LEU A 200 -10.48 11.80 -3.61
N GLN A 201 -9.65 12.00 -2.59
CA GLN A 201 -9.05 13.29 -2.24
C GLN A 201 -7.64 13.51 -2.81
N ASN A 202 -7.14 12.61 -3.66
CA ASN A 202 -5.83 12.81 -4.26
C ASN A 202 -5.80 14.10 -5.09
N THR A 203 -4.82 14.96 -4.86
CA THR A 203 -4.65 16.20 -5.63
C THR A 203 -3.42 16.14 -6.54
N THR A 204 -2.26 15.92 -5.98
CA THR A 204 -0.98 15.91 -6.69
C THR A 204 -0.17 14.63 -6.53
N GLY A 205 -0.62 13.70 -5.65
CA GLY A 205 0.06 12.43 -5.41
C GLY A 205 0.20 11.61 -6.70
N THR A 206 1.35 10.94 -6.85
CA THR A 206 1.73 10.23 -8.08
C THR A 206 2.07 8.75 -7.81
N ARG A 207 1.93 7.89 -8.84
CA ARG A 207 2.32 6.47 -8.78
C ARG A 207 1.62 5.68 -7.67
N ASN A 208 0.40 6.05 -7.31
CA ASN A 208 -0.38 5.34 -6.32
C ASN A 208 -1.30 4.31 -7.00
N THR A 209 -1.47 3.16 -6.36
CA THR A 209 -2.42 2.13 -6.77
C THR A 209 -3.42 1.88 -5.65
N ALA A 210 -4.71 2.08 -5.91
CA ALA A 210 -5.78 1.86 -4.96
C ALA A 210 -6.89 1.00 -5.58
N ILE A 211 -7.11 -0.19 -5.03
CA ILE A 211 -8.12 -1.14 -5.49
C ILE A 211 -9.04 -1.51 -4.33
N GLY A 212 -10.24 -0.98 -4.35
CA GLY A 212 -11.25 -1.18 -3.30
C GLY A 212 -12.06 0.07 -3.03
N VAL A 213 -13.25 -0.11 -2.49
CA VAL A 213 -14.11 1.01 -2.06
C VAL A 213 -13.43 1.73 -0.89
N PHE A 214 -13.30 3.05 -0.96
CA PHE A 214 -12.59 3.90 0.01
C PHE A 214 -11.12 3.53 0.24
N SER A 215 -10.48 2.84 -0.71
CA SER A 215 -9.04 2.63 -0.62
C SER A 215 -8.29 3.93 -0.92
N LEU A 216 -7.33 4.29 -0.07
CA LEU A 216 -6.50 5.50 -0.18
C LEU A 216 -7.33 6.79 -0.37
N ASP A 217 -8.56 6.84 0.17
CA ASP A 217 -9.50 7.91 -0.17
C ASP A 217 -9.11 9.29 0.37
N ALA A 218 -8.39 9.38 1.49
CA ALA A 218 -7.88 10.63 2.06
C ALA A 218 -6.52 11.07 1.51
N ASN A 219 -5.89 10.31 0.62
CA ASN A 219 -4.57 10.67 0.08
C ASN A 219 -4.64 12.03 -0.62
N THR A 220 -3.73 12.93 -0.30
CA THR A 220 -3.66 14.25 -0.95
C THR A 220 -2.45 14.39 -1.85
N THR A 221 -1.27 14.25 -1.31
CA THR A 221 0.00 14.53 -1.99
C THR A 221 1.01 13.37 -1.95
N ALA A 222 0.68 12.28 -1.24
CA ALA A 222 1.62 11.18 -1.07
C ALA A 222 1.79 10.35 -2.34
N ASP A 223 3.01 9.85 -2.53
CA ASP A 223 3.43 9.07 -3.68
C ASP A 223 3.70 7.60 -3.32
N ASP A 224 3.72 6.75 -4.35
CA ASP A 224 4.24 5.38 -4.29
C ASP A 224 3.50 4.46 -3.29
N ASN A 225 2.22 4.73 -3.01
CA ASN A 225 1.41 3.88 -2.16
C ASN A 225 0.66 2.80 -2.96
N THR A 226 0.56 1.61 -2.39
CA THR A 226 -0.26 0.52 -2.94
C THR A 226 -1.28 0.07 -1.90
N ALA A 227 -2.57 0.21 -2.22
CA ALA A 227 -3.69 -0.15 -1.34
C ALA A 227 -4.64 -1.11 -2.04
N GLY A 228 -4.89 -2.27 -1.42
CA GLY A 228 -5.82 -3.29 -1.92
C GLY A 228 -6.81 -3.73 -0.83
N GLY A 229 -8.09 -3.43 -1.02
CA GLY A 229 -9.15 -3.80 -0.08
C GLY A 229 -10.01 -2.63 0.38
N TYR A 230 -11.16 -2.95 0.98
CA TYR A 230 -12.07 -1.95 1.54
C TYR A 230 -11.38 -1.13 2.65
N GLU A 231 -11.39 0.21 2.55
CA GLU A 231 -10.74 1.14 3.51
C GLU A 231 -9.23 0.88 3.76
N SER A 232 -8.54 0.20 2.86
CA SER A 232 -7.09 0.03 2.95
C SER A 232 -6.39 1.39 2.77
N LEU A 233 -5.48 1.78 3.71
CA LEU A 233 -4.86 3.12 3.75
C LEU A 233 -5.87 4.28 3.71
N GLY A 234 -7.10 4.09 4.22
CA GLY A 234 -8.19 5.05 4.06
C GLY A 234 -7.91 6.44 4.61
N ALA A 235 -7.22 6.58 5.73
CA ALA A 235 -6.89 7.86 6.35
C ALA A 235 -5.53 8.45 5.93
N ASN A 236 -4.78 7.80 5.03
CA ASN A 236 -3.46 8.27 4.62
C ASN A 236 -3.55 9.61 3.90
N THR A 237 -2.82 10.61 4.37
CA THR A 237 -2.78 11.94 3.74
C THR A 237 -1.48 12.21 2.99
N THR A 238 -0.35 12.09 3.68
CA THR A 238 0.99 12.41 3.16
C THR A 238 2.03 11.32 3.34
N GLY A 239 1.66 10.17 3.93
CA GLY A 239 2.57 9.03 4.09
C GLY A 239 2.85 8.34 2.76
N ALA A 240 4.11 8.24 2.36
CA ALA A 240 4.53 7.66 1.08
C ALA A 240 5.07 6.22 1.21
N SER A 241 5.12 5.51 0.10
CA SER A 241 5.75 4.19 0.00
C SER A 241 5.16 3.13 0.94
N ASN A 242 3.87 3.20 1.22
CA ASN A 242 3.17 2.18 2.01
C ASN A 242 2.53 1.14 1.10
N THR A 243 2.56 -0.11 1.53
CA THR A 243 1.88 -1.22 0.87
C THR A 243 0.87 -1.86 1.83
N ALA A 244 -0.42 -1.85 1.47
CA ALA A 244 -1.49 -2.36 2.31
C ALA A 244 -2.46 -3.25 1.51
N PHE A 245 -2.55 -4.52 1.85
CA PHE A 245 -3.51 -5.46 1.26
C PHE A 245 -4.36 -6.14 2.34
N GLY A 246 -5.65 -5.97 2.23
CA GLY A 246 -6.65 -6.50 3.15
C GLY A 246 -7.66 -5.45 3.58
N LYS A 247 -8.87 -5.88 3.97
CA LYS A 247 -9.86 -4.96 4.52
C LYS A 247 -9.29 -4.24 5.74
N SER A 248 -9.33 -2.91 5.74
CA SER A 248 -8.87 -2.02 6.83
C SER A 248 -7.38 -2.20 7.19
N SER A 249 -6.54 -2.70 6.29
CA SER A 249 -5.09 -2.69 6.50
C SER A 249 -4.55 -1.26 6.45
N LEU A 250 -3.68 -0.87 7.42
CA LEU A 250 -3.16 0.50 7.57
C LEU A 250 -4.25 1.59 7.54
N LYS A 251 -5.46 1.27 8.02
CA LYS A 251 -6.62 2.17 7.88
C LYS A 251 -6.39 3.55 8.49
N ALA A 252 -5.82 3.62 9.69
CA ALA A 252 -5.62 4.87 10.44
C ALA A 252 -4.31 5.60 10.10
N ASN A 253 -3.49 5.05 9.19
CA ASN A 253 -2.23 5.68 8.81
C ASN A 253 -2.48 7.09 8.26
N THR A 254 -1.77 8.08 8.78
CA THR A 254 -1.93 9.47 8.31
C THR A 254 -0.69 9.97 7.57
N THR A 255 0.45 9.93 8.21
CA THR A 255 1.71 10.50 7.70
C THR A 255 2.88 9.51 7.67
N ALA A 256 2.70 8.33 8.25
CA ALA A 256 3.77 7.34 8.31
C ALA A 256 4.11 6.76 6.94
N ALA A 257 5.38 6.45 6.73
CA ALA A 257 5.91 5.98 5.47
C ALA A 257 6.60 4.61 5.58
N GLY A 258 6.71 3.90 4.46
CA GLY A 258 7.48 2.68 4.36
C GLY A 258 6.87 1.47 5.10
N ASN A 259 5.58 1.47 5.40
CA ASN A 259 4.92 0.35 6.06
C ASN A 259 4.43 -0.69 5.06
N THR A 260 4.52 -1.96 5.43
CA THR A 260 3.98 -3.10 4.67
C THR A 260 2.96 -3.84 5.54
N ALA A 261 1.71 -3.90 5.09
CA ALA A 261 0.61 -4.57 5.80
C ALA A 261 -0.16 -5.52 4.89
N PHE A 262 -0.11 -6.81 5.16
CA PHE A 262 -0.87 -7.84 4.45
C PHE A 262 -1.76 -8.62 5.42
N GLY A 263 -3.06 -8.47 5.29
CA GLY A 263 -4.05 -9.18 6.09
C GLY A 263 -5.20 -8.29 6.56
N PHE A 264 -6.28 -8.93 7.00
CA PHE A 264 -7.41 -8.23 7.61
C PHE A 264 -6.92 -7.47 8.84
N LYS A 265 -7.13 -6.14 8.87
CA LYS A 265 -6.73 -5.23 9.96
C LYS A 265 -5.23 -5.27 10.33
N ALA A 266 -4.34 -5.73 9.45
CA ALA A 266 -2.90 -5.59 9.70
C ALA A 266 -2.52 -4.11 9.81
N LEU A 267 -1.81 -3.71 10.89
CA LEU A 267 -1.45 -2.31 11.21
C LEU A 267 -2.65 -1.33 11.18
N CYS A 268 -3.84 -1.80 11.55
CA CYS A 268 -5.08 -1.01 11.39
C CYS A 268 -5.02 0.37 12.06
N ASP A 269 -4.53 0.44 13.29
CA ASP A 269 -4.58 1.63 14.13
C ASP A 269 -3.27 2.45 14.08
N ASN A 270 -2.32 2.07 13.20
CA ASN A 270 -1.07 2.81 13.00
C ASN A 270 -1.34 4.23 12.50
N THR A 271 -0.80 5.22 13.17
CA THR A 271 -0.95 6.63 12.79
C THR A 271 0.32 7.23 12.20
N THR A 272 1.43 7.16 12.94
CA THR A 272 2.71 7.77 12.58
C THR A 272 3.91 6.84 12.67
N GLY A 273 3.71 5.56 13.08
CA GLY A 273 4.77 4.54 13.11
C GLY A 273 5.21 4.14 11.71
N SER A 274 6.49 4.28 11.39
CA SER A 274 7.06 4.02 10.06
C SER A 274 7.89 2.74 10.02
N LEU A 275 8.11 2.21 8.80
CA LEU A 275 9.01 1.09 8.54
C LEU A 275 8.59 -0.21 9.27
N ASN A 276 7.29 -0.43 9.44
CA ASN A 276 6.76 -1.65 10.03
C ASN A 276 6.37 -2.67 8.96
N VAL A 277 6.54 -3.95 9.26
CA VAL A 277 6.08 -5.07 8.43
C VAL A 277 5.09 -5.91 9.22
N ALA A 278 3.83 -5.94 8.81
CA ALA A 278 2.76 -6.73 9.40
C ALA A 278 2.13 -7.68 8.38
N VAL A 279 2.26 -8.98 8.60
CA VAL A 279 1.72 -10.00 7.70
C VAL A 279 0.89 -11.00 8.51
N GLY A 280 -0.41 -10.96 8.36
CA GLY A 280 -1.33 -11.86 9.06
C GLY A 280 -2.63 -11.16 9.47
N PHE A 281 -3.62 -11.95 9.89
CA PHE A 281 -4.85 -11.46 10.48
C PHE A 281 -4.53 -10.69 11.77
N SER A 282 -4.93 -9.42 11.87
CA SER A 282 -4.70 -8.54 13.02
C SER A 282 -3.23 -8.41 13.47
N ALA A 283 -2.26 -8.71 12.62
CA ALA A 283 -0.84 -8.49 12.95
C ALA A 283 -0.61 -6.99 13.22
N MET A 284 0.00 -6.68 14.38
CA MET A 284 0.30 -5.32 14.84
C MET A 284 -0.91 -4.37 14.83
N ARG A 285 -2.10 -4.91 15.10
CA ARG A 285 -3.37 -4.18 14.93
C ARG A 285 -3.43 -2.86 15.70
N LEU A 286 -2.97 -2.85 16.97
CA LEU A 286 -3.04 -1.70 17.87
C LEU A 286 -1.81 -0.78 17.81
N ASN A 287 -0.84 -1.06 16.92
CA ASN A 287 0.33 -0.18 16.80
C ASN A 287 -0.12 1.25 16.46
N THR A 288 0.38 2.25 17.18
CA THR A 288 0.06 3.66 16.92
C THR A 288 1.26 4.43 16.39
N THR A 289 2.36 4.45 17.13
CA THR A 289 3.57 5.21 16.82
C THR A 289 4.84 4.35 16.79
N GLY A 290 4.74 3.06 17.18
CA GLY A 290 5.86 2.12 17.13
C GLY A 290 6.43 1.97 15.72
N ALA A 291 7.76 1.97 15.59
CA ALA A 291 8.45 1.94 14.31
C ALA A 291 9.46 0.79 14.21
N ASN A 292 9.85 0.42 12.99
CA ASN A 292 10.83 -0.64 12.73
C ASN A 292 10.45 -2.01 13.32
N ASN A 293 9.15 -2.32 13.42
CA ASN A 293 8.68 -3.60 13.94
C ASN A 293 8.37 -4.58 12.80
N ILE A 294 8.58 -5.87 13.05
CA ILE A 294 8.18 -6.97 12.17
C ILE A 294 7.22 -7.87 12.95
N GLY A 295 5.98 -8.00 12.47
CA GLY A 295 4.96 -8.91 13.00
C GLY A 295 4.44 -9.83 11.89
N ILE A 296 4.89 -11.09 11.87
CA ILE A 296 4.49 -12.08 10.86
C ILE A 296 3.80 -13.27 11.55
N GLY A 297 2.51 -13.37 11.36
CA GLY A 297 1.63 -14.35 11.96
C GLY A 297 0.27 -13.76 12.30
N LYS A 298 -0.73 -14.62 12.53
CA LYS A 298 -2.01 -14.19 13.09
C LYS A 298 -1.75 -13.54 14.46
N GLU A 299 -2.24 -12.31 14.67
CA GLU A 299 -2.13 -11.58 15.93
C GLU A 299 -0.67 -11.41 16.45
N ALA A 300 0.34 -11.55 15.55
CA ALA A 300 1.72 -11.28 15.94
C ALA A 300 1.89 -9.79 16.29
N LEU A 301 2.42 -9.52 17.49
CA LEU A 301 2.62 -8.17 18.04
C LEU A 301 1.31 -7.33 18.06
N GLU A 302 0.17 -7.97 18.33
CA GLU A 302 -1.15 -7.32 18.20
C GLU A 302 -1.32 -6.10 19.08
N CYS A 303 -0.92 -6.17 20.36
CA CYS A 303 -1.14 -5.13 21.36
C CYS A 303 -0.09 -4.02 21.36
N ASN A 304 0.93 -4.08 20.50
CA ASN A 304 1.97 -3.06 20.46
C ASN A 304 1.37 -1.67 20.19
N THR A 305 1.76 -0.70 20.98
CA THR A 305 1.32 0.69 20.80
C THR A 305 2.48 1.59 20.37
N THR A 306 3.55 1.61 21.13
CA THR A 306 4.71 2.48 20.93
C THR A 306 6.05 1.74 20.90
N GLY A 307 6.06 0.42 21.19
CA GLY A 307 7.25 -0.42 21.11
C GLY A 307 7.88 -0.39 19.72
N TYR A 308 9.19 -0.47 19.63
CA TYR A 308 9.95 -0.36 18.39
C TYR A 308 11.03 -1.43 18.26
N GLU A 309 11.45 -1.71 17.04
CA GLU A 309 12.50 -2.70 16.74
C GLU A 309 12.18 -4.13 17.25
N ASN A 310 10.90 -4.48 17.40
CA ASN A 310 10.47 -5.82 17.76
C ASN A 310 10.35 -6.72 16.52
N ASN A 311 10.83 -7.95 16.60
CA ASN A 311 10.81 -8.92 15.50
C ASN A 311 10.06 -10.19 15.91
N MET A 312 8.82 -10.33 15.47
CA MET A 312 7.88 -11.40 15.88
C MET A 312 7.48 -12.28 14.71
N PHE A 313 7.85 -13.56 14.78
CA PHE A 313 7.56 -14.56 13.76
C PHE A 313 6.81 -15.75 14.34
N GLY A 314 5.51 -15.78 14.17
CA GLY A 314 4.64 -16.86 14.66
C GLY A 314 3.23 -16.37 14.99
N ASN A 315 2.28 -17.31 15.09
CA ASN A 315 0.94 -17.02 15.59
C ASN A 315 1.03 -16.52 17.03
N GLU A 316 0.45 -15.37 17.33
CA GLU A 316 0.45 -14.77 18.68
C GLU A 316 1.88 -14.59 19.27
N ALA A 317 2.91 -14.41 18.40
CA ALA A 317 4.26 -14.10 18.87
C ALA A 317 4.31 -12.64 19.39
N GLY A 318 4.66 -12.46 20.66
CA GLY A 318 4.74 -11.15 21.32
C GLY A 318 3.42 -10.38 21.32
N ASP A 319 2.28 -11.07 21.35
CA ASP A 319 0.96 -10.45 21.19
C ASP A 319 0.58 -9.46 22.30
N ASP A 320 1.06 -9.66 23.54
CA ASP A 320 0.82 -8.77 24.69
C ASP A 320 1.82 -7.58 24.79
N ILE A 321 2.86 -7.51 23.94
CA ILE A 321 3.81 -6.39 23.97
C ILE A 321 3.07 -5.08 23.70
N THR A 322 3.23 -4.12 24.61
CA THR A 322 2.61 -2.79 24.51
C THR A 322 3.64 -1.71 24.19
N THR A 323 4.66 -1.57 25.02
CA THR A 323 5.70 -0.55 24.92
C THR A 323 7.12 -1.14 24.86
N GLY A 324 7.26 -2.45 25.13
CA GLY A 324 8.55 -3.16 25.07
C GLY A 324 9.20 -3.04 23.70
N PHE A 325 10.53 -2.94 23.65
CA PHE A 325 11.29 -2.73 22.42
C PHE A 325 12.45 -3.73 22.27
N GLN A 326 12.95 -3.87 21.04
CA GLN A 326 14.10 -4.73 20.70
C GLN A 326 13.91 -6.21 21.11
N ASN A 327 12.67 -6.70 21.15
CA ASN A 327 12.40 -8.10 21.44
C ASN A 327 12.40 -8.93 20.14
N THR A 328 12.86 -10.18 20.22
CA THR A 328 12.85 -11.10 19.09
C THR A 328 12.17 -12.41 19.48
N ALA A 329 11.09 -12.78 18.81
CA ALA A 329 10.36 -14.01 19.00
C ALA A 329 10.22 -14.83 17.71
N VAL A 330 10.54 -16.11 17.77
CA VAL A 330 10.33 -17.06 16.68
C VAL A 330 9.62 -18.31 17.21
N GLY A 331 8.35 -18.43 16.88
CA GLY A 331 7.49 -19.54 17.32
C GLY A 331 6.11 -19.05 17.72
N SER A 332 5.11 -19.95 17.65
CA SER A 332 3.76 -19.63 18.14
C SER A 332 3.80 -19.29 19.62
N ASN A 333 3.21 -18.16 20.00
CA ASN A 333 3.16 -17.63 21.38
C ASN A 333 4.55 -17.44 22.03
N ALA A 334 5.61 -17.31 21.24
CA ALA A 334 6.94 -16.96 21.76
C ALA A 334 6.91 -15.52 22.26
N LEU A 335 7.41 -15.26 23.50
CA LEU A 335 7.31 -13.98 24.20
C LEU A 335 5.87 -13.43 24.30
N GLY A 336 4.85 -14.30 24.25
CA GLY A 336 3.44 -13.90 24.23
C GLY A 336 3.00 -13.07 25.43
N GLY A 337 3.53 -13.34 26.64
CA GLY A 337 3.20 -12.59 27.86
C GLY A 337 4.02 -11.33 28.10
N VAL A 338 5.02 -11.00 27.26
CA VAL A 338 5.83 -9.78 27.43
C VAL A 338 4.94 -8.55 27.21
N THR A 339 5.00 -7.61 28.16
CA THR A 339 4.23 -6.35 28.07
C THR A 339 5.14 -5.14 27.85
N THR A 340 6.06 -4.90 28.77
CA THR A 340 6.99 -3.76 28.77
C THR A 340 8.46 -4.18 28.79
N GLY A 341 8.75 -5.50 28.88
CA GLY A 341 10.11 -6.02 28.89
C GLY A 341 10.83 -5.77 27.56
N ASP A 342 12.13 -5.45 27.65
CA ASP A 342 12.97 -5.06 26.53
C ASP A 342 14.06 -6.09 26.22
N CYS A 343 14.55 -6.12 24.99
CA CYS A 343 15.69 -6.91 24.58
C CYS A 343 15.59 -8.43 24.83
N ASN A 344 14.39 -8.98 24.91
CA ASN A 344 14.20 -10.41 25.15
C ASN A 344 14.24 -11.21 23.84
N SER A 345 14.77 -12.43 23.89
CA SER A 345 14.85 -13.35 22.75
C SER A 345 14.17 -14.68 23.07
N GLY A 346 13.12 -15.04 22.34
CA GLY A 346 12.36 -16.28 22.48
C GLY A 346 12.38 -17.12 21.21
N PHE A 347 12.99 -18.30 21.26
CA PHE A 347 13.08 -19.21 20.11
C PHE A 347 12.41 -20.56 20.42
N GLY A 348 11.23 -20.78 19.90
CA GLY A 348 10.42 -21.98 20.10
C GLY A 348 8.99 -21.65 20.48
N ARG A 349 8.06 -22.63 20.34
CA ARG A 349 6.68 -22.43 20.76
C ARG A 349 6.60 -22.09 22.24
N ALA A 350 5.94 -21.00 22.61
CA ALA A 350 5.78 -20.52 23.98
C ALA A 350 7.13 -20.37 24.73
N ALA A 351 8.20 -20.00 24.02
CA ALA A 351 9.50 -19.70 24.63
C ALA A 351 9.42 -18.31 25.28
N GLY A 352 9.65 -18.21 26.58
CA GLY A 352 9.62 -16.97 27.34
C GLY A 352 8.24 -16.33 27.48
N ASP A 353 7.13 -17.07 27.27
CA ASP A 353 5.76 -16.54 27.32
C ASP A 353 5.30 -16.12 28.73
N LEU A 354 5.99 -16.54 29.78
CA LEU A 354 5.74 -16.06 31.14
C LEU A 354 6.47 -14.76 31.49
N THR A 355 7.44 -14.32 30.69
CA THR A 355 8.09 -13.02 30.89
C THR A 355 7.08 -11.89 30.69
N THR A 356 7.00 -10.93 31.60
CA THR A 356 6.12 -9.77 31.46
C THR A 356 6.90 -8.46 31.38
N THR A 357 7.74 -8.19 32.39
CA THR A 357 8.50 -6.93 32.53
C THR A 357 10.02 -7.15 32.60
N GLY A 358 10.47 -8.43 32.60
CA GLY A 358 11.90 -8.74 32.62
C GLY A 358 12.59 -8.38 31.30
N ASP A 359 13.86 -7.95 31.40
CA ASP A 359 14.65 -7.50 30.27
C ASP A 359 15.82 -8.43 29.97
N ASN A 360 16.26 -8.41 28.72
CA ASN A 360 17.51 -9.04 28.29
C ASN A 360 17.59 -10.54 28.59
N ASN A 361 16.45 -11.25 28.47
CA ASN A 361 16.37 -12.70 28.68
C ASN A 361 16.48 -13.43 27.34
N VAL A 362 17.04 -14.63 27.38
CA VAL A 362 17.11 -15.55 26.24
C VAL A 362 16.42 -16.87 26.62
N SER A 363 15.36 -17.23 25.92
CA SER A 363 14.61 -18.48 26.10
C SER A 363 14.66 -19.32 24.83
N VAL A 364 15.32 -20.46 24.84
CA VAL A 364 15.47 -21.35 23.68
C VAL A 364 14.87 -22.72 23.94
N GLY A 365 13.90 -23.09 23.13
CA GLY A 365 13.20 -24.37 23.22
C GLY A 365 11.71 -24.21 23.47
N ARG A 366 10.94 -25.24 23.13
CA ARG A 366 9.50 -25.24 23.41
C ARG A 366 9.23 -25.10 24.92
N ASN A 367 8.39 -24.13 25.31
CA ASN A 367 8.03 -23.86 26.71
C ASN A 367 9.28 -23.63 27.61
N SER A 368 10.37 -23.08 27.08
CA SER A 368 11.49 -22.62 27.90
C SER A 368 11.07 -21.33 28.60
N GLN A 369 11.16 -21.30 29.95
CA GLN A 369 10.65 -20.19 30.73
C GLN A 369 11.74 -19.66 31.67
N PRO A 370 11.84 -18.32 31.84
CA PRO A 370 12.66 -17.74 32.88
C PRO A 370 12.15 -18.13 34.30
N THR A 371 12.98 -17.94 35.29
CA THR A 371 12.64 -18.30 36.67
C THR A 371 11.48 -17.49 37.26
N SER A 372 11.26 -16.28 36.76
CA SER A 372 10.09 -15.43 37.09
C SER A 372 9.71 -14.52 35.95
N ASN A 373 8.52 -13.92 35.99
CA ASN A 373 7.99 -13.03 34.97
C ASN A 373 8.69 -11.65 34.89
N SER A 374 9.45 -11.27 35.90
CA SER A 374 10.18 -10.01 35.98
C SER A 374 11.70 -10.17 36.09
N VAL A 375 12.22 -11.42 35.96
CA VAL A 375 13.67 -11.64 35.96
C VAL A 375 14.31 -11.03 34.72
N SER A 376 15.50 -10.49 34.89
CA SER A 376 16.31 -9.95 33.82
C SER A 376 17.67 -10.64 33.72
N HIS A 377 18.24 -10.63 32.50
CA HIS A 377 19.60 -11.16 32.23
C HIS A 377 19.71 -12.69 32.40
N GLU A 378 18.65 -13.45 32.18
CA GLU A 378 18.63 -14.91 32.29
C GLU A 378 18.67 -15.60 30.93
N ILE A 379 19.42 -16.70 30.84
CA ILE A 379 19.42 -17.58 29.64
C ILE A 379 18.84 -18.91 30.05
N THR A 380 17.69 -19.29 29.43
CA THR A 380 17.01 -20.57 29.63
C THR A 380 17.11 -21.43 28.38
N LEU A 381 17.72 -22.60 28.51
CA LEU A 381 17.84 -23.58 27.42
C LEU A 381 16.97 -24.81 27.72
N GLY A 382 15.85 -24.94 27.00
CA GLY A 382 14.91 -26.04 27.17
C GLY A 382 13.93 -25.84 28.33
N ASN A 383 13.24 -26.92 28.72
CA ASN A 383 12.25 -26.94 29.77
C ASN A 383 12.45 -28.20 30.70
N SER A 384 11.58 -28.43 31.67
CA SER A 384 11.65 -29.57 32.61
C SER A 384 11.66 -30.95 31.93
N SER A 385 11.32 -31.05 30.66
CA SER A 385 11.34 -32.33 29.91
C SER A 385 12.69 -32.56 29.19
N ASN A 386 13.60 -31.59 29.20
CA ASN A 386 14.92 -31.75 28.61
C ASN A 386 15.88 -32.40 29.58
N ASN A 387 16.22 -33.66 29.34
CA ASN A 387 17.04 -34.47 30.26
C ASN A 387 18.55 -34.39 29.95
N ASN A 388 18.94 -33.91 28.77
CA ASN A 388 20.35 -33.93 28.38
C ASN A 388 20.66 -32.65 27.56
N LEU A 389 21.66 -31.88 27.99
CA LEU A 389 22.33 -30.90 27.19
C LEU A 389 23.60 -31.52 26.61
N ARG A 390 23.69 -31.66 25.27
CA ARG A 390 24.87 -32.21 24.59
C ARG A 390 25.65 -31.09 23.93
N CYS A 391 26.82 -30.78 24.47
CA CYS A 391 27.76 -29.84 23.89
C CYS A 391 29.03 -30.62 23.46
N ALA A 392 29.65 -30.25 22.35
CA ALA A 392 30.93 -30.83 21.90
C ALA A 392 32.06 -30.38 22.84
N ASP A 393 31.95 -29.18 23.39
CA ASP A 393 32.83 -28.68 24.46
C ASP A 393 32.04 -28.66 25.77
N THR A 394 32.59 -29.25 26.81
CA THR A 394 31.99 -29.33 28.15
C THR A 394 32.45 -28.21 29.07
N SER A 395 33.37 -27.36 28.62
CA SER A 395 33.85 -26.22 29.39
C SER A 395 32.94 -24.99 29.14
N ILE A 396 32.19 -24.60 30.15
CA ILE A 396 31.62 -23.25 30.22
C ILE A 396 32.76 -22.38 30.77
N SER A 397 33.50 -21.71 29.87
CA SER A 397 34.57 -20.80 30.28
C SER A 397 33.93 -19.59 30.97
N ALA A 398 34.12 -19.50 32.29
CA ALA A 398 33.96 -18.20 32.94
C ALA A 398 34.96 -17.24 32.30
N LEU A 399 34.54 -16.05 31.99
CA LEU A 399 35.42 -14.95 31.59
C LEU A 399 36.35 -14.61 32.79
N SER A 400 37.42 -15.39 32.97
CA SER A 400 38.39 -15.25 34.06
C SER A 400 39.79 -15.05 33.51
N ASP A 401 39.91 -14.12 32.56
CA ASP A 401 41.21 -13.72 32.00
C ASP A 401 41.93 -12.78 32.98
N LEU A 402 43.25 -12.92 33.10
CA LEU A 402 44.07 -12.02 33.93
C LEU A 402 43.94 -10.57 33.47
N ARG A 403 43.67 -10.35 32.19
CA ARG A 403 43.44 -9.00 31.62
C ARG A 403 42.19 -8.30 32.13
N ASP A 404 41.20 -9.08 32.63
CA ASP A 404 39.94 -8.58 33.17
C ASP A 404 40.01 -8.41 34.70
N LYS A 405 41.20 -8.58 35.31
CA LYS A 405 41.39 -8.51 36.76
C LYS A 405 42.35 -7.39 37.08
N THR A 406 42.00 -6.60 38.09
CA THR A 406 42.86 -5.58 38.69
C THR A 406 43.22 -5.98 40.13
N ASN A 407 44.34 -5.54 40.64
CA ASN A 407 44.78 -5.79 42.04
C ASN A 407 44.89 -7.30 42.36
N VAL A 408 45.49 -8.08 41.42
CA VAL A 408 45.75 -9.50 41.67
C VAL A 408 46.91 -9.62 42.66
N GLU A 409 46.63 -10.10 43.83
CA GLU A 409 47.59 -10.32 44.92
C GLU A 409 47.59 -11.79 45.36
N ASP A 410 48.67 -12.26 45.91
CA ASP A 410 48.73 -13.61 46.50
C ASP A 410 47.85 -13.68 47.75
N ILE A 411 47.04 -14.78 47.83
CA ILE A 411 46.20 -15.00 49.02
C ILE A 411 47.05 -15.27 50.27
N PRO A 412 46.79 -14.61 51.39
CA PRO A 412 47.67 -14.71 52.56
C PRO A 412 47.70 -16.09 53.24
N HIS A 413 46.82 -17.00 52.87
CA HIS A 413 46.65 -18.29 53.52
C HIS A 413 47.10 -19.53 52.70
N GLY A 414 47.75 -19.34 51.60
CA GLY A 414 48.42 -20.29 50.69
C GLY A 414 48.10 -21.79 50.90
N LEU A 415 49.14 -22.54 51.32
CA LEU A 415 49.07 -24.01 51.48
C LEU A 415 48.13 -24.43 52.60
N ASP A 416 48.05 -23.71 53.70
CA ASP A 416 47.20 -24.10 54.85
C ASP A 416 45.69 -24.05 54.50
N TYR A 417 45.29 -23.10 53.67
CA TYR A 417 43.91 -23.07 53.10
C TYR A 417 43.63 -24.30 52.25
N ILE A 418 44.55 -24.67 51.33
CA ILE A 418 44.41 -25.85 50.45
C ILE A 418 44.35 -27.12 51.27
N LEU A 419 45.18 -27.26 52.32
CA LEU A 419 45.22 -28.43 53.22
C LEU A 419 43.96 -28.56 54.09
N ALA A 420 43.26 -27.47 54.37
CA ALA A 420 41.98 -27.49 55.08
C ALA A 420 40.80 -27.94 54.22
N LEU A 421 40.93 -27.88 52.90
CA LEU A 421 39.94 -28.44 51.98
C LEU A 421 39.92 -29.95 52.02
N ARG A 422 38.79 -30.55 52.32
CA ARG A 422 38.65 -32.02 52.37
C ARG A 422 37.91 -32.55 51.17
N PRO A 423 38.57 -33.05 50.12
CA PRO A 423 37.92 -33.72 49.05
C PRO A 423 37.35 -35.07 49.51
N VAL A 424 36.13 -35.37 49.13
CA VAL A 424 35.39 -36.55 49.54
C VAL A 424 34.88 -37.36 48.34
N LYS A 425 34.76 -38.66 48.53
CA LYS A 425 34.00 -39.53 47.64
C LYS A 425 32.64 -39.77 48.27
N PHE A 426 31.58 -39.64 47.46
CA PHE A 426 30.22 -39.82 47.97
C PHE A 426 29.33 -40.47 46.93
N ASP A 427 28.20 -41.00 47.40
CA ASP A 427 27.10 -41.46 46.57
C ASP A 427 26.01 -40.39 46.67
N TRP A 428 25.52 -39.95 45.53
CA TRP A 428 24.42 -38.96 45.47
C TRP A 428 23.13 -39.53 46.05
N GLN A 429 22.49 -38.78 46.94
CA GLN A 429 21.15 -38.98 47.44
C GLN A 429 20.35 -37.69 47.32
N ALA A 430 20.28 -37.18 46.07
CA ALA A 430 19.59 -35.93 45.82
C ALA A 430 18.14 -35.99 46.26
N ARG A 431 17.65 -34.94 46.90
CA ARG A 431 16.28 -34.84 47.43
C ARG A 431 15.20 -34.92 46.37
N ASP A 432 15.54 -34.52 45.14
CA ASP A 432 14.68 -34.61 43.94
C ASP A 432 14.68 -35.99 43.27
N GLY A 433 15.47 -36.95 43.80
CA GLY A 433 15.63 -38.29 43.27
C GLY A 433 16.46 -38.38 41.97
N SER A 434 16.98 -37.29 41.41
CA SER A 434 17.59 -37.25 40.08
C SER A 434 18.96 -37.94 39.99
N ARG A 435 19.71 -38.12 41.10
CA ARG A 435 21.08 -38.64 41.15
C ARG A 435 21.30 -39.77 42.13
N VAL A 436 20.24 -40.36 42.67
CA VAL A 436 20.36 -41.42 43.68
C VAL A 436 21.22 -42.59 43.19
N GLY A 437 22.25 -42.94 43.96
CA GLY A 437 23.17 -44.07 43.69
C GLY A 437 24.30 -43.75 42.72
N LYS A 438 24.43 -42.54 42.17
CA LYS A 438 25.62 -42.13 41.37
C LYS A 438 26.76 -41.81 42.32
N LYS A 439 27.95 -42.28 41.97
CA LYS A 439 29.21 -42.05 42.71
C LYS A 439 29.95 -40.87 42.14
N ASP A 440 30.45 -40.00 43.02
CA ASP A 440 31.20 -38.79 42.55
C ASP A 440 32.29 -38.42 43.57
N TYR A 441 33.16 -37.50 43.15
CA TYR A 441 34.18 -36.87 43.97
C TYR A 441 33.90 -35.35 44.04
N GLY A 442 34.08 -34.74 45.19
CA GLY A 442 33.85 -33.31 45.35
C GLY A 442 34.11 -32.83 46.75
N PHE A 443 33.52 -31.74 47.11
CA PHE A 443 33.61 -31.16 48.44
C PHE A 443 32.18 -31.07 49.06
N ILE A 444 32.10 -31.09 50.40
CA ILE A 444 30.87 -30.82 51.11
C ILE A 444 30.73 -29.33 51.32
N ALA A 445 29.68 -28.69 50.81
CA ALA A 445 29.49 -27.26 50.83
C ALA A 445 29.55 -26.66 52.26
N GLN A 446 29.02 -27.35 53.26
CA GLN A 446 29.07 -26.91 54.64
C GLN A 446 30.45 -26.98 55.24
N GLU A 447 31.35 -27.86 54.74
CA GLU A 447 32.75 -27.92 55.17
C GLU A 447 33.56 -26.81 54.49
N LEU A 448 33.31 -26.56 53.22
CA LEU A 448 33.90 -25.42 52.52
C LEU A 448 33.53 -24.08 53.19
N ASP A 449 32.27 -23.89 53.57
CA ASP A 449 31.78 -22.70 54.26
C ASP A 449 32.55 -22.46 55.59
N LYS A 450 32.87 -23.52 56.34
CA LYS A 450 33.68 -23.44 57.57
C LYS A 450 35.15 -23.10 57.30
N VAL A 451 35.72 -23.66 56.25
CA VAL A 451 37.11 -23.32 55.84
C VAL A 451 37.14 -21.85 55.42
N GLU A 452 36.18 -21.37 54.65
CA GLU A 452 36.05 -19.97 54.29
C GLU A 452 35.90 -19.03 55.54
N GLU A 453 35.14 -19.48 56.54
CA GLU A 453 35.00 -18.77 57.83
C GLU A 453 36.31 -18.70 58.62
N THR A 454 37.13 -19.75 58.55
CA THR A 454 38.38 -19.87 59.34
C THR A 454 39.55 -19.11 58.69
N PHE A 455 39.70 -19.16 57.41
CA PHE A 455 40.82 -18.64 56.64
C PHE A 455 40.46 -17.46 55.77
N GLY A 456 39.17 -17.25 55.49
CA GLY A 456 38.74 -16.39 54.46
C GLY A 456 38.30 -15.03 54.91
N ASN A 457 38.60 -14.08 54.08
CA ASN A 457 37.84 -12.88 53.97
C ASN A 457 36.66 -13.23 53.06
N LYS A 458 35.47 -13.40 53.65
CA LYS A 458 34.21 -13.77 52.91
C LYS A 458 33.90 -12.85 51.71
N GLU A 459 34.59 -11.71 51.63
CA GLU A 459 34.46 -10.77 50.51
C GLU A 459 35.07 -11.30 49.21
N TYR A 460 36.11 -12.16 49.28
CA TYR A 460 36.86 -12.64 48.15
C TYR A 460 36.72 -14.17 47.86
N THR A 461 36.29 -14.95 48.82
CA THR A 461 36.14 -16.42 48.69
C THR A 461 34.68 -16.80 48.60
N ARG A 462 34.13 -16.85 47.41
CA ARG A 462 32.75 -17.31 47.16
C ARG A 462 32.74 -18.70 46.54
N LEU A 463 33.34 -19.70 47.22
CA LEU A 463 33.30 -21.09 46.78
C LEU A 463 31.93 -21.74 47.04
N VAL A 464 31.12 -21.18 47.92
CA VAL A 464 29.76 -21.64 48.20
C VAL A 464 28.78 -20.49 48.02
N HIS A 465 27.92 -20.59 47.00
CA HIS A 465 26.76 -19.71 46.87
C HIS A 465 25.68 -20.14 47.86
N LYS A 466 25.30 -19.26 48.78
CA LYS A 466 24.05 -19.43 49.55
C LYS A 466 22.94 -18.71 48.83
N GLU A 467 21.90 -19.45 48.41
CA GLU A 467 20.63 -18.89 47.96
C GLU A 467 19.90 -18.17 49.10
#